data_723cd82a819a238a546c3d55cdb502fc
#
_entry.id   723cd82a819a238a546c3d55cdb502fc
#
_cell.length_a   1.000
_cell.length_b   1.000
_cell.length_c   1.000
_cell.angle_alpha   90.00
_cell.angle_beta   90.00
_cell.angle_gamma   90.00
#
_symmetry.space_group_name_H-M   'P 1'
#
loop_
_entity.id
_entity.type
_entity.pdbx_description
1 polymer ?
#
loop_
_entity_poly.entity_id
_entity_poly.type
_entity_poly.pdbx_seq_one_letter_code
_entity_poly.pdbx_strand_id
1 'polypeptide(L)'
;MKLFDLSGKVALVTGGNGGIGLAMAKAIGEAGASVVIAGRNNDKNKKSVELLKSLNIECISHIVDVTDENSCNSLIDNAVNDFGKLNILVNNAGTNIRKRPEEYELEEWKSIIDTNLISMFTCSKRAFLHFKNVGGGKIINIGSMHSLFGAPLGSAYSASKGGVVQLTKSFANTWARDNIQVNAVLPGYIDTTLTRQARVDIPELQKRVEERTPAGRWGDPDDLGGTAVFLSSNASDYVTGTAIPVDGGYSING
;
A
#
# COMPACT_ATOMS: atom_id res chain seq x y z
N MET A 1 23.60 -5.31 -0.76
CA MET A 1 23.84 -4.87 0.65
C MET A 1 23.03 -5.77 1.56
N LYS A 2 23.66 -6.45 2.54
CA LYS A 2 22.93 -7.38 3.45
C LYS A 2 21.73 -6.76 4.18
N LEU A 3 21.75 -5.47 4.48
CA LEU A 3 20.66 -4.79 5.19
C LEU A 3 19.35 -4.71 4.38
N PHE A 4 19.44 -4.65 3.05
CA PHE A 4 18.31 -4.54 2.14
C PHE A 4 17.95 -5.86 1.45
N ASP A 5 18.65 -6.95 1.81
CA ASP A 5 18.43 -8.28 1.26
C ASP A 5 17.11 -8.87 1.84
N LEU A 6 16.20 -9.25 0.96
CA LEU A 6 14.94 -9.86 1.28
C LEU A 6 14.89 -11.35 0.91
N SER A 7 16.03 -11.96 0.60
CA SER A 7 16.12 -13.40 0.28
C SER A 7 15.49 -14.25 1.37
N GLY A 8 14.62 -15.16 0.95
CA GLY A 8 13.88 -16.04 1.85
C GLY A 8 12.75 -15.35 2.65
N LYS A 9 12.41 -14.10 2.38
CA LYS A 9 11.21 -13.44 2.91
C LYS A 9 10.02 -13.67 1.97
N VAL A 10 8.81 -13.56 2.53
CA VAL A 10 7.55 -13.63 1.78
C VAL A 10 6.78 -12.34 2.01
N ALA A 11 6.40 -11.69 0.91
CA ALA A 11 5.65 -10.44 0.91
C ALA A 11 4.27 -10.62 0.28
N LEU A 12 3.23 -10.14 0.95
CA LEU A 12 1.88 -10.04 0.42
C LEU A 12 1.55 -8.57 0.12
N VAL A 13 1.07 -8.30 -1.10
CA VAL A 13 0.70 -6.95 -1.54
C VAL A 13 -0.77 -6.92 -1.98
N THR A 14 -1.63 -6.25 -1.20
CA THR A 14 -3.02 -6.02 -1.60
C THR A 14 -3.10 -4.92 -2.65
N GLY A 15 -3.93 -5.11 -3.69
CA GLY A 15 -3.92 -4.23 -4.86
C GLY A 15 -2.59 -4.28 -5.63
N GLY A 16 -1.84 -5.38 -5.52
CA GLY A 16 -0.52 -5.58 -6.14
C GLY A 16 -0.56 -5.84 -7.66
N ASN A 17 -1.75 -5.78 -8.27
CA ASN A 17 -1.95 -6.07 -9.69
C ASN A 17 -1.94 -4.84 -10.60
N GLY A 18 -1.32 -3.74 -10.15
CA GLY A 18 -1.15 -2.51 -10.94
C GLY A 18 -0.66 -1.32 -10.12
N GLY A 19 -0.24 -0.28 -10.81
CA GLY A 19 0.18 0.99 -10.22
C GLY A 19 1.23 0.84 -9.12
N ILE A 20 1.07 1.58 -8.03
CA ILE A 20 1.99 1.59 -6.89
C ILE A 20 2.20 0.18 -6.32
N GLY A 21 1.11 -0.58 -6.13
CA GLY A 21 1.21 -1.92 -5.55
C GLY A 21 2.07 -2.87 -6.37
N LEU A 22 1.96 -2.85 -7.70
CA LEU A 22 2.78 -3.67 -8.58
C LEU A 22 4.25 -3.22 -8.58
N ALA A 23 4.51 -1.92 -8.57
CA ALA A 23 5.87 -1.39 -8.52
C ALA A 23 6.56 -1.74 -7.18
N MET A 24 5.84 -1.65 -6.07
CA MET A 24 6.36 -2.10 -4.77
C MET A 24 6.61 -3.61 -4.74
N ALA A 25 5.65 -4.42 -5.28
CA ALA A 25 5.78 -5.86 -5.39
C ALA A 25 7.02 -6.26 -6.22
N LYS A 26 7.25 -5.59 -7.36
CA LYS A 26 8.42 -5.74 -8.20
C LYS A 26 9.72 -5.45 -7.44
N ALA A 27 9.82 -4.28 -6.81
CA ALA A 27 11.04 -3.88 -6.09
C ALA A 27 11.36 -4.82 -4.91
N ILE A 28 10.35 -5.26 -4.16
CA ILE A 28 10.47 -6.22 -3.06
C ILE A 28 10.94 -7.59 -3.60
N GLY A 29 10.39 -8.03 -4.74
CA GLY A 29 10.80 -9.26 -5.40
C GLY A 29 12.21 -9.20 -5.96
N GLU A 30 12.61 -8.10 -6.62
CA GLU A 30 13.98 -7.87 -7.11
C GLU A 30 15.00 -7.83 -5.96
N ALA A 31 14.58 -7.45 -4.75
CA ALA A 31 15.40 -7.52 -3.54
C ALA A 31 15.48 -8.94 -2.93
N GLY A 32 14.82 -9.95 -3.53
CA GLY A 32 14.95 -11.38 -3.20
C GLY A 32 13.74 -12.02 -2.49
N ALA A 33 12.66 -11.30 -2.25
CA ALA A 33 11.47 -11.88 -1.62
C ALA A 33 10.61 -12.66 -2.63
N SER A 34 9.95 -13.73 -2.16
CA SER A 34 8.79 -14.32 -2.85
C SER A 34 7.57 -13.40 -2.65
N VAL A 35 6.75 -13.24 -3.67
CA VAL A 35 5.68 -12.23 -3.69
C VAL A 35 4.31 -12.87 -3.89
N VAL A 36 3.34 -12.49 -3.07
CA VAL A 36 1.92 -12.79 -3.26
C VAL A 36 1.19 -11.52 -3.67
N ILE A 37 0.61 -11.52 -4.87
CA ILE A 37 -0.23 -10.43 -5.36
C ILE A 37 -1.69 -10.73 -5.01
N ALA A 38 -2.41 -9.75 -4.51
CA ALA A 38 -3.83 -9.91 -4.24
C ALA A 38 -4.67 -8.77 -4.86
N GLY A 39 -5.76 -9.13 -5.50
CA GLY A 39 -6.69 -8.17 -6.11
C GLY A 39 -7.95 -8.85 -6.63
N ARG A 40 -9.01 -8.08 -6.85
CA ARG A 40 -10.32 -8.59 -7.30
C ARG A 40 -10.33 -9.11 -8.73
N ASN A 41 -9.51 -8.54 -9.61
CA ASN A 41 -9.50 -8.86 -11.04
C ASN A 41 -8.46 -9.93 -11.34
N ASN A 42 -8.93 -11.17 -11.61
CA ASN A 42 -8.09 -12.32 -11.87
C ASN A 42 -7.17 -12.14 -13.10
N ASP A 43 -7.67 -11.53 -14.19
CA ASP A 43 -6.87 -11.36 -15.39
C ASP A 43 -5.72 -10.37 -15.20
N LYS A 44 -5.97 -9.29 -14.42
CA LYS A 44 -4.90 -8.37 -14.00
C LYS A 44 -3.91 -9.07 -13.08
N ASN A 45 -4.39 -9.90 -12.15
CA ASN A 45 -3.53 -10.68 -11.27
C ASN A 45 -2.59 -11.57 -12.09
N LYS A 46 -3.13 -12.36 -13.04
CA LYS A 46 -2.35 -13.24 -13.93
C LYS A 46 -1.29 -12.48 -14.72
N LYS A 47 -1.65 -11.37 -15.38
CA LYS A 47 -0.71 -10.54 -16.12
C LYS A 47 0.43 -9.99 -15.25
N SER A 48 0.12 -9.60 -14.03
CA SER A 48 1.13 -9.11 -13.08
C SER A 48 2.06 -10.22 -12.60
N VAL A 49 1.53 -11.44 -12.38
CA VAL A 49 2.35 -12.62 -12.06
C VAL A 49 3.26 -12.98 -13.24
N GLU A 50 2.76 -12.97 -14.46
CA GLU A 50 3.57 -13.21 -15.68
C GLU A 50 4.71 -12.20 -15.79
N LEU A 51 4.42 -10.91 -15.58
CA LEU A 51 5.43 -9.85 -15.57
C LEU A 51 6.50 -10.11 -14.52
N LEU A 52 6.12 -10.37 -13.26
CA LEU A 52 7.07 -10.59 -12.18
C LEU A 52 7.91 -11.85 -12.40
N LYS A 53 7.30 -12.93 -12.90
CA LYS A 53 8.03 -14.16 -13.27
C LYS A 53 9.03 -13.93 -14.41
N SER A 54 8.73 -13.05 -15.36
CA SER A 54 9.68 -12.69 -16.44
C SER A 54 10.92 -11.95 -15.92
N LEU A 55 10.84 -11.38 -14.70
CA LEU A 55 11.93 -10.76 -13.97
C LEU A 55 12.61 -11.72 -12.97
N ASN A 56 12.35 -13.04 -13.09
CA ASN A 56 12.83 -14.09 -12.19
C ASN A 56 12.37 -13.93 -10.74
N ILE A 57 11.24 -13.29 -10.50
CA ILE A 57 10.64 -13.15 -9.16
C ILE A 57 9.68 -14.32 -8.93
N GLU A 58 9.89 -15.06 -7.84
CA GLU A 58 8.95 -16.08 -7.40
C GLU A 58 7.64 -15.40 -6.96
N CYS A 59 6.54 -15.67 -7.69
CA CYS A 59 5.31 -14.95 -7.48
C CYS A 59 4.07 -15.80 -7.77
N ILE A 60 3.05 -15.62 -6.94
CA ILE A 60 1.70 -16.14 -7.13
C ILE A 60 0.65 -15.04 -6.92
N SER A 61 -0.62 -15.35 -7.17
CA SER A 61 -1.70 -14.40 -6.89
C SER A 61 -2.93 -15.06 -6.30
N HIS A 62 -3.66 -14.29 -5.47
CA HIS A 62 -4.99 -14.66 -4.96
C HIS A 62 -6.04 -13.61 -5.34
N ILE A 63 -7.26 -14.08 -5.55
CA ILE A 63 -8.43 -13.20 -5.66
C ILE A 63 -8.87 -12.82 -4.25
N VAL A 64 -9.10 -11.53 -4.02
CA VAL A 64 -9.56 -11.01 -2.73
C VAL A 64 -10.54 -9.85 -2.94
N ASP A 65 -11.62 -9.84 -2.18
CA ASP A 65 -12.35 -8.62 -1.88
C ASP A 65 -11.93 -8.15 -0.49
N VAL A 66 -11.20 -7.04 -0.44
CA VAL A 66 -10.67 -6.52 0.83
C VAL A 66 -11.74 -5.89 1.73
N THR A 67 -12.97 -5.73 1.24
CA THR A 67 -14.11 -5.27 2.04
C THR A 67 -14.79 -6.40 2.80
N ASP A 68 -14.43 -7.66 2.52
CA ASP A 68 -14.91 -8.85 3.23
C ASP A 68 -13.84 -9.36 4.19
N GLU A 69 -14.17 -9.39 5.50
CA GLU A 69 -13.25 -9.86 6.54
C GLU A 69 -12.81 -11.31 6.33
N ASN A 70 -13.73 -12.20 5.92
CA ASN A 70 -13.39 -13.60 5.68
C ASN A 70 -12.46 -13.77 4.48
N SER A 71 -12.68 -12.98 3.41
CA SER A 71 -11.81 -12.93 2.25
C SER A 71 -10.40 -12.46 2.63
N CYS A 72 -10.28 -11.41 3.46
CA CYS A 72 -9.00 -10.92 3.98
C CYS A 72 -8.29 -11.98 4.85
N ASN A 73 -9.03 -12.63 5.77
CA ASN A 73 -8.46 -13.65 6.63
C ASN A 73 -7.94 -14.83 5.79
N SER A 74 -8.75 -15.32 4.85
CA SER A 74 -8.38 -16.41 3.93
C SER A 74 -7.17 -16.04 3.06
N LEU A 75 -7.07 -14.80 2.59
CA LEU A 75 -5.92 -14.32 1.84
C LEU A 75 -4.61 -14.47 2.62
N ILE A 76 -4.60 -14.00 3.87
CA ILE A 76 -3.41 -14.08 4.72
C ILE A 76 -3.04 -15.54 4.99
N ASP A 77 -4.02 -16.39 5.32
CA ASP A 77 -3.79 -17.80 5.60
C ASP A 77 -3.29 -18.56 4.37
N ASN A 78 -3.87 -18.29 3.20
CA ASN A 78 -3.42 -18.89 1.94
C ASN A 78 -1.98 -18.50 1.60
N ALA A 79 -1.61 -17.23 1.76
CA ALA A 79 -0.24 -16.79 1.54
C ALA A 79 0.77 -17.51 2.46
N VAL A 80 0.37 -17.79 3.70
CA VAL A 80 1.18 -18.60 4.62
C VAL A 80 1.21 -20.07 4.22
N ASN A 81 0.10 -20.64 3.78
CA ASN A 81 0.03 -22.04 3.33
C ASN A 81 0.90 -22.29 2.10
N ASP A 82 0.92 -21.33 1.15
CA ASP A 82 1.68 -21.46 -0.10
C ASP A 82 3.20 -21.39 0.11
N PHE A 83 3.66 -20.54 1.05
CA PHE A 83 5.10 -20.27 1.25
C PHE A 83 5.63 -20.69 2.63
N GLY A 84 4.78 -21.27 3.49
CA GLY A 84 5.13 -21.68 4.85
C GLY A 84 5.27 -20.53 5.85
N LYS A 85 5.21 -19.28 5.41
CA LYS A 85 5.36 -18.09 6.25
C LYS A 85 4.86 -16.82 5.57
N LEU A 86 4.68 -15.76 6.34
CA LEU A 86 4.52 -14.39 5.88
C LEU A 86 5.45 -13.49 6.71
N ASN A 87 6.19 -12.59 6.06
CA ASN A 87 7.13 -11.66 6.72
C ASN A 87 6.77 -10.20 6.49
N ILE A 88 6.14 -9.88 5.35
CA ILE A 88 5.88 -8.52 4.90
C ILE A 88 4.44 -8.43 4.40
N LEU A 89 3.69 -7.43 4.90
CA LEU A 89 2.36 -7.10 4.41
C LEU A 89 2.36 -5.66 3.89
N VAL A 90 2.03 -5.48 2.61
CA VAL A 90 1.80 -4.17 2.01
C VAL A 90 0.29 -3.98 1.81
N ASN A 91 -0.32 -3.16 2.64
CA ASN A 91 -1.71 -2.74 2.54
C ASN A 91 -1.82 -1.58 1.55
N ASN A 92 -1.99 -1.90 0.26
CA ASN A 92 -2.04 -0.91 -0.81
C ASN A 92 -3.41 -0.82 -1.50
N ALA A 93 -4.28 -1.82 -1.37
CA ALA A 93 -5.61 -1.75 -1.95
C ALA A 93 -6.33 -0.45 -1.55
N GLY A 94 -6.93 0.23 -2.54
CA GLY A 94 -7.59 1.49 -2.29
C GLY A 94 -8.45 1.94 -3.46
N THR A 95 -9.42 2.80 -3.15
CA THR A 95 -10.34 3.41 -4.11
C THR A 95 -10.65 4.85 -3.74
N ASN A 96 -11.20 5.60 -4.68
CA ASN A 96 -11.67 6.96 -4.44
C ASN A 96 -12.91 7.25 -5.31
N ILE A 97 -13.88 7.94 -4.75
CA ILE A 97 -15.00 8.55 -5.43
C ILE A 97 -14.85 10.06 -5.21
N ARG A 98 -14.89 10.84 -6.29
CA ARG A 98 -14.71 12.30 -6.22
C ARG A 98 -16.04 13.00 -6.31
N LYS A 99 -16.49 13.51 -5.17
CA LYS A 99 -17.74 14.28 -5.03
C LYS A 99 -17.57 15.39 -3.99
N ARG A 100 -18.42 16.40 -4.04
CA ARG A 100 -18.56 17.35 -2.95
C ARG A 100 -19.12 16.63 -1.71
N PRO A 101 -18.82 17.06 -0.48
CA PRO A 101 -19.27 16.36 0.73
C PRO A 101 -20.78 16.13 0.78
N GLU A 102 -21.57 17.11 0.36
CA GLU A 102 -23.04 17.07 0.36
C GLU A 102 -23.64 16.15 -0.72
N GLU A 103 -22.84 15.68 -1.68
CA GLU A 103 -23.28 14.84 -2.80
C GLU A 103 -23.03 13.35 -2.56
N TYR A 104 -22.33 13.00 -1.47
CA TYR A 104 -22.08 11.59 -1.16
C TYR A 104 -23.32 10.89 -0.64
N GLU A 105 -23.65 9.75 -1.23
CA GLU A 105 -24.47 8.76 -0.56
C GLU A 105 -23.65 8.09 0.55
N LEU A 106 -24.32 7.74 1.66
CA LEU A 106 -23.64 7.16 2.82
C LEU A 106 -22.92 5.85 2.48
N GLU A 107 -23.49 5.04 1.59
CA GLU A 107 -22.93 3.78 1.11
C GLU A 107 -21.65 3.99 0.30
N GLU A 108 -21.59 5.03 -0.53
CA GLU A 108 -20.37 5.39 -1.26
C GLU A 108 -19.27 5.81 -0.28
N TRP A 109 -19.62 6.63 0.71
CA TRP A 109 -18.71 7.08 1.74
C TRP A 109 -18.15 5.90 2.55
N LYS A 110 -19.03 4.97 3.00
CA LYS A 110 -18.65 3.74 3.70
C LYS A 110 -17.74 2.85 2.85
N SER A 111 -18.06 2.65 1.57
CA SER A 111 -17.27 1.80 0.67
C SER A 111 -15.82 2.25 0.55
N ILE A 112 -15.57 3.57 0.63
CA ILE A 112 -14.22 4.13 0.64
C ILE A 112 -13.52 3.82 1.97
N ILE A 113 -14.21 3.99 3.11
CA ILE A 113 -13.67 3.67 4.43
C ILE A 113 -13.36 2.17 4.52
N ASP A 114 -14.28 1.32 4.10
CA ASP A 114 -14.12 -0.14 4.15
C ASP A 114 -12.91 -0.57 3.32
N THR A 115 -12.80 -0.05 2.09
CA THR A 115 -11.68 -0.40 1.19
C THR A 115 -10.35 0.15 1.67
N ASN A 116 -10.29 1.43 2.11
CA ASN A 116 -9.02 2.12 2.32
C ASN A 116 -8.49 2.02 3.76
N LEU A 117 -9.35 1.74 4.74
CA LEU A 117 -9.00 1.75 6.16
C LEU A 117 -9.34 0.46 6.88
N ILE A 118 -10.61 0.00 6.80
CA ILE A 118 -11.05 -1.21 7.50
C ILE A 118 -10.28 -2.43 6.97
N SER A 119 -10.09 -2.53 5.65
CA SER A 119 -9.29 -3.60 5.04
C SER A 119 -7.88 -3.71 5.60
N MET A 120 -7.22 -2.56 5.84
CA MET A 120 -5.87 -2.52 6.42
C MET A 120 -5.87 -3.02 7.86
N PHE A 121 -6.89 -2.65 8.64
CA PHE A 121 -7.09 -3.18 9.99
C PHE A 121 -7.24 -4.70 9.95
N THR A 122 -8.14 -5.22 9.11
CA THR A 122 -8.48 -6.64 9.02
C THR A 122 -7.28 -7.48 8.59
N CYS A 123 -6.61 -7.10 7.49
CA CYS A 123 -5.43 -7.80 7.00
C CYS A 123 -4.28 -7.77 8.03
N SER A 124 -4.02 -6.62 8.66
CA SER A 124 -2.96 -6.49 9.65
C SER A 124 -3.24 -7.30 10.93
N LYS A 125 -4.48 -7.29 11.40
CA LYS A 125 -4.93 -8.10 12.54
C LYS A 125 -4.70 -9.61 12.29
N ARG A 126 -5.01 -10.10 11.08
CA ARG A 126 -4.77 -11.51 10.74
C ARG A 126 -3.28 -11.80 10.58
N ALA A 127 -2.53 -10.95 9.90
CA ALA A 127 -1.09 -11.09 9.69
C ALA A 127 -0.30 -11.10 11.02
N PHE A 128 -0.74 -10.34 12.02
CA PHE A 128 -0.13 -10.32 13.35
C PHE A 128 0.04 -11.72 13.95
N LEU A 129 -0.97 -12.58 13.81
CA LEU A 129 -0.93 -13.94 14.34
C LEU A 129 0.19 -14.78 13.71
N HIS A 130 0.41 -14.62 12.40
CA HIS A 130 1.46 -15.31 11.66
C HIS A 130 2.85 -14.70 11.90
N PHE A 131 2.94 -13.36 12.00
CA PHE A 131 4.19 -12.67 12.32
C PHE A 131 4.77 -13.10 13.67
N LYS A 132 3.92 -13.28 14.69
CA LYS A 132 4.36 -13.80 15.99
C LYS A 132 5.01 -15.19 15.88
N ASN A 133 4.49 -16.04 15.02
CA ASN A 133 5.00 -17.42 14.85
C ASN A 133 6.38 -17.45 14.18
N VAL A 134 6.73 -16.42 13.40
CA VAL A 134 8.03 -16.31 12.71
C VAL A 134 8.99 -15.28 13.36
N GLY A 135 8.63 -14.78 14.56
CA GLY A 135 9.49 -13.89 15.35
C GLY A 135 9.48 -12.42 14.93
N GLY A 136 8.47 -11.98 14.18
CA GLY A 136 8.29 -10.58 13.78
C GLY A 136 7.82 -10.39 12.35
N GLY A 137 7.61 -9.14 11.95
CA GLY A 137 7.14 -8.81 10.60
C GLY A 137 7.17 -7.32 10.28
N LYS A 138 6.90 -7.00 9.01
CA LYS A 138 6.84 -5.63 8.51
C LYS A 138 5.47 -5.36 7.90
N ILE A 139 4.84 -4.26 8.30
CA ILE A 139 3.59 -3.77 7.71
C ILE A 139 3.82 -2.40 7.09
N ILE A 140 3.47 -2.27 5.83
CA ILE A 140 3.54 -1.02 5.07
C ILE A 140 2.11 -0.64 4.66
N ASN A 141 1.61 0.45 5.22
CA ASN A 141 0.28 0.98 4.91
C ASN A 141 0.40 2.12 3.89
N ILE A 142 -0.35 2.07 2.79
CA ILE A 142 -0.30 3.13 1.79
C ILE A 142 -1.30 4.22 2.12
N GLY A 143 -0.76 5.33 2.63
CA GLY A 143 -1.49 6.57 2.85
C GLY A 143 -1.65 7.39 1.57
N SER A 144 -1.53 8.72 1.70
CA SER A 144 -1.64 9.68 0.59
C SER A 144 -1.19 11.06 1.09
N MET A 145 -1.03 12.03 0.18
CA MET A 145 -1.02 13.45 0.55
C MET A 145 -2.31 13.85 1.29
N HIS A 146 -3.41 13.17 1.02
CA HIS A 146 -4.67 13.35 1.76
C HIS A 146 -4.63 12.81 3.22
N SER A 147 -3.54 12.18 3.62
CA SER A 147 -3.26 11.91 5.03
C SER A 147 -2.84 13.15 5.81
N LEU A 148 -2.35 14.17 5.10
CA LEU A 148 -1.85 15.45 5.64
C LEU A 148 -2.78 16.61 5.32
N PHE A 149 -3.41 16.58 4.13
CA PHE A 149 -4.20 17.69 3.59
C PHE A 149 -5.63 17.24 3.30
N GLY A 150 -6.58 18.12 3.50
CA GLY A 150 -7.94 17.96 2.98
C GLY A 150 -8.01 18.24 1.48
N ALA A 151 -9.06 17.73 0.82
CA ALA A 151 -9.37 18.07 -0.56
C ALA A 151 -10.87 18.32 -0.74
N PRO A 152 -11.27 19.30 -1.60
CA PRO A 152 -12.67 19.67 -1.78
C PRO A 152 -13.58 18.54 -2.28
N LEU A 153 -13.04 17.62 -3.09
CA LEU A 153 -13.79 16.51 -3.72
C LEU A 153 -13.38 15.14 -3.18
N GLY A 154 -13.02 15.05 -1.90
CA GLY A 154 -12.47 13.80 -1.37
C GLY A 154 -12.62 13.63 0.14
N SER A 155 -13.76 14.01 0.72
CA SER A 155 -13.98 13.93 2.17
C SER A 155 -13.78 12.53 2.72
N ALA A 156 -14.42 11.51 2.13
CA ALA A 156 -14.27 10.11 2.53
C ALA A 156 -12.84 9.60 2.34
N TYR A 157 -12.21 9.94 1.21
CA TYR A 157 -10.84 9.57 0.94
C TYR A 157 -9.86 10.20 1.93
N SER A 158 -9.98 11.50 2.20
CA SER A 158 -9.14 12.21 3.18
C SER A 158 -9.33 11.64 4.60
N ALA A 159 -10.58 11.37 5.00
CA ALA A 159 -10.87 10.73 6.27
C ALA A 159 -10.22 9.34 6.37
N SER A 160 -10.36 8.51 5.33
CA SER A 160 -9.74 7.18 5.29
C SER A 160 -8.21 7.26 5.37
N LYS A 161 -7.59 8.14 4.58
CA LYS A 161 -6.12 8.26 4.50
C LYS A 161 -5.51 8.96 5.73
N GLY A 162 -6.23 9.87 6.37
CA GLY A 162 -5.89 10.39 7.71
C GLY A 162 -5.94 9.28 8.76
N GLY A 163 -6.99 8.45 8.74
CA GLY A 163 -7.13 7.28 9.60
C GLY A 163 -6.00 6.27 9.46
N VAL A 164 -5.48 6.04 8.23
CA VAL A 164 -4.33 5.15 7.97
C VAL A 164 -3.11 5.55 8.78
N VAL A 165 -2.80 6.84 8.89
CA VAL A 165 -1.64 7.32 9.67
C VAL A 165 -1.83 7.05 11.16
N GLN A 166 -3.02 7.28 11.70
CA GLN A 166 -3.30 7.01 13.12
C GLN A 166 -3.35 5.50 13.41
N LEU A 167 -3.93 4.69 12.50
CA LEU A 167 -3.91 3.23 12.60
C LEU A 167 -2.46 2.71 12.62
N THR A 168 -1.60 3.23 11.75
CA THR A 168 -0.17 2.89 11.69
C THR A 168 0.53 3.15 13.03
N LYS A 169 0.32 4.34 13.61
CA LYS A 169 0.90 4.70 14.92
C LYS A 169 0.40 3.79 16.05
N SER A 170 -0.90 3.49 16.06
CA SER A 170 -1.52 2.63 17.07
C SER A 170 -0.94 1.21 17.02
N PHE A 171 -0.86 0.62 15.81
CA PHE A 171 -0.29 -0.71 15.64
C PHE A 171 1.19 -0.75 15.97
N ALA A 172 1.97 0.24 15.52
CA ALA A 172 3.39 0.35 15.82
C ALA A 172 3.64 0.39 17.34
N ASN A 173 2.89 1.20 18.06
CA ASN A 173 3.00 1.31 19.52
C ASN A 173 2.68 -0.01 20.22
N THR A 174 1.64 -0.71 19.74
CA THR A 174 1.18 -1.96 20.36
C THR A 174 2.11 -3.13 20.07
N TRP A 175 2.59 -3.27 18.80
CA TRP A 175 3.25 -4.48 18.29
C TRP A 175 4.77 -4.40 18.21
N ALA A 176 5.37 -3.26 18.57
CA ALA A 176 6.83 -3.10 18.55
C ALA A 176 7.56 -4.14 19.40
N ARG A 177 7.00 -4.51 20.57
CA ARG A 177 7.57 -5.53 21.45
C ARG A 177 7.48 -6.96 20.89
N ASP A 178 6.61 -7.18 19.93
CA ASP A 178 6.50 -8.44 19.17
C ASP A 178 7.42 -8.44 17.93
N ASN A 179 8.36 -7.48 17.82
CA ASN A 179 9.27 -7.28 16.68
C ASN A 179 8.51 -7.05 15.36
N ILE A 180 7.38 -6.34 15.41
CA ILE A 180 6.59 -5.97 14.23
C ILE A 180 6.69 -4.46 14.02
N GLN A 181 7.28 -4.04 12.89
CA GLN A 181 7.36 -2.64 12.51
C GLN A 181 6.19 -2.31 11.59
N VAL A 182 5.49 -1.24 11.90
CA VAL A 182 4.33 -0.76 11.13
C VAL A 182 4.58 0.68 10.71
N ASN A 183 4.65 0.92 9.41
CA ASN A 183 4.92 2.24 8.86
C ASN A 183 3.95 2.58 7.73
N ALA A 184 3.76 3.86 7.47
CA ALA A 184 2.99 4.35 6.33
C ALA A 184 3.90 4.98 5.28
N VAL A 185 3.58 4.78 4.01
CA VAL A 185 4.12 5.54 2.88
C VAL A 185 3.03 6.48 2.41
N LEU A 186 3.37 7.74 2.20
CA LEU A 186 2.46 8.78 1.72
C LEU A 186 2.87 9.18 0.29
N PRO A 187 2.32 8.51 -0.74
CA PRO A 187 2.63 8.87 -2.12
C PRO A 187 2.13 10.29 -2.44
N GLY A 188 2.93 11.03 -3.22
CA GLY A 188 2.50 12.23 -3.92
C GLY A 188 1.54 11.91 -5.06
N TYR A 189 1.53 12.76 -6.07
CA TYR A 189 0.78 12.51 -7.30
C TYR A 189 1.57 11.58 -8.22
N ILE A 190 1.20 10.30 -8.22
CA ILE A 190 1.87 9.22 -8.98
C ILE A 190 1.04 8.89 -10.22
N ASP A 191 1.71 8.68 -11.37
CA ASP A 191 1.05 8.34 -12.64
C ASP A 191 0.54 6.90 -12.65
N THR A 192 -0.71 6.74 -12.28
CA THR A 192 -1.42 5.46 -12.22
C THR A 192 -2.75 5.55 -12.98
N THR A 193 -3.40 4.41 -13.22
CA THR A 193 -4.75 4.41 -13.81
C THR A 193 -5.73 5.29 -13.04
N LEU A 194 -5.67 5.27 -11.70
CA LEU A 194 -6.54 6.07 -10.83
C LEU A 194 -6.32 7.58 -11.01
N THR A 195 -5.08 8.01 -11.17
CA THR A 195 -4.72 9.42 -11.31
C THR A 195 -4.81 9.91 -12.75
N ARG A 196 -4.69 9.02 -13.74
CA ARG A 196 -4.98 9.34 -15.15
C ARG A 196 -6.45 9.71 -15.33
N GLN A 197 -7.36 8.99 -14.67
CA GLN A 197 -8.78 9.38 -14.67
C GLN A 197 -8.97 10.73 -13.98
N ALA A 198 -8.27 11.00 -12.88
CA ALA A 198 -8.35 12.30 -12.20
C ALA A 198 -7.92 13.49 -13.09
N ARG A 199 -6.95 13.28 -13.99
CA ARG A 199 -6.53 14.31 -14.97
C ARG A 199 -7.58 14.55 -16.06
N VAL A 200 -8.36 13.53 -16.40
CA VAL A 200 -9.52 13.69 -17.30
C VAL A 200 -10.63 14.47 -16.62
N ASP A 201 -10.91 14.13 -15.35
CA ASP A 201 -11.99 14.76 -14.57
C ASP A 201 -11.68 16.24 -14.22
N ILE A 202 -10.38 16.57 -14.09
CA ILE A 202 -9.90 17.90 -13.65
C ILE A 202 -8.79 18.36 -14.60
N PRO A 203 -9.09 19.07 -15.70
CA PRO A 203 -8.11 19.42 -16.74
C PRO A 203 -6.86 20.18 -16.23
N GLU A 204 -7.03 21.08 -15.26
CA GLU A 204 -5.92 21.86 -14.68
C GLU A 204 -5.04 21.06 -13.70
N LEU A 205 -5.42 19.80 -13.38
CA LEU A 205 -4.72 19.02 -12.36
C LEU A 205 -3.26 18.75 -12.75
N GLN A 206 -2.99 18.46 -14.02
CA GLN A 206 -1.65 18.19 -14.53
C GLN A 206 -0.70 19.36 -14.19
N LYS A 207 -1.03 20.54 -14.67
CA LYS A 207 -0.24 21.75 -14.49
C LYS A 207 -0.08 22.12 -13.01
N ARG A 208 -1.19 22.11 -12.26
CA ARG A 208 -1.18 22.43 -10.81
C ARG A 208 -0.27 21.52 -10.00
N VAL A 209 -0.24 20.22 -10.33
CA VAL A 209 0.62 19.25 -9.65
C VAL A 209 2.09 19.50 -9.99
N GLU A 210 2.41 19.72 -11.27
CA GLU A 210 3.78 19.99 -11.71
C GLU A 210 4.33 21.29 -11.12
N GLU A 211 3.53 22.36 -11.08
CA GLU A 211 3.92 23.64 -10.49
C GLU A 211 4.11 23.57 -8.97
N ARG A 212 3.27 22.77 -8.28
CA ARG A 212 3.37 22.64 -6.82
C ARG A 212 4.45 21.66 -6.38
N THR A 213 4.80 20.68 -7.21
CA THR A 213 5.81 19.68 -6.86
C THR A 213 7.21 20.21 -7.13
N PRO A 214 8.09 20.40 -6.14
CA PRO A 214 9.46 20.88 -6.36
C PRO A 214 10.26 20.06 -7.38
N ALA A 215 10.02 18.75 -7.46
CA ALA A 215 10.62 17.89 -8.48
C ALA A 215 10.10 18.16 -9.90
N GLY A 216 9.09 19.03 -10.10
CA GLY A 216 8.58 19.46 -11.40
C GLY A 216 7.87 18.38 -12.22
N ARG A 217 7.51 17.28 -11.62
CA ARG A 217 6.90 16.15 -12.33
C ARG A 217 5.92 15.35 -11.47
N TRP A 218 5.07 14.61 -12.12
CA TRP A 218 4.39 13.48 -11.50
C TRP A 218 5.39 12.40 -11.14
N GLY A 219 5.14 11.68 -10.04
CA GLY A 219 5.93 10.51 -9.69
C GLY A 219 5.59 9.32 -10.59
N ASP A 220 6.57 8.47 -10.82
CA ASP A 220 6.38 7.15 -11.39
C ASP A 220 6.07 6.14 -10.27
N PRO A 221 5.24 5.10 -10.49
CA PRO A 221 5.07 4.02 -9.52
C PRO A 221 6.40 3.44 -9.00
N ASP A 222 7.43 3.33 -9.82
CA ASP A 222 8.75 2.82 -9.45
C ASP A 222 9.50 3.75 -8.46
N ASP A 223 9.14 5.04 -8.35
CA ASP A 223 9.68 5.95 -7.31
C ASP A 223 9.38 5.46 -5.88
N LEU A 224 8.36 4.60 -5.71
CA LEU A 224 7.98 4.04 -4.40
C LEU A 224 8.76 2.76 -4.05
N GLY A 225 9.43 2.14 -5.03
CA GLY A 225 10.09 0.84 -4.88
C GLY A 225 11.19 0.85 -3.82
N GLY A 226 12.08 1.85 -3.85
CA GLY A 226 13.18 1.96 -2.89
C GLY A 226 12.69 2.08 -1.43
N THR A 227 11.64 2.86 -1.19
CA THR A 227 11.03 2.99 0.14
C THR A 227 10.35 1.68 0.57
N ALA A 228 9.73 0.95 -0.36
CA ALA A 228 9.14 -0.36 -0.06
C ALA A 228 10.22 -1.37 0.36
N VAL A 229 11.34 -1.45 -0.34
CA VAL A 229 12.47 -2.32 0.03
C VAL A 229 13.05 -1.92 1.39
N PHE A 230 13.28 -0.63 1.63
CA PHE A 230 13.77 -0.13 2.91
C PHE A 230 12.86 -0.57 4.07
N LEU A 231 11.56 -0.29 3.97
CA LEU A 231 10.61 -0.61 5.03
C LEU A 231 10.34 -2.12 5.19
N SER A 232 10.62 -2.93 4.17
CA SER A 232 10.51 -4.39 4.20
C SER A 232 11.73 -5.08 4.79
N SER A 233 12.85 -4.40 4.88
CA SER A 233 14.18 -4.97 5.18
C SER A 233 14.64 -4.70 6.61
N ASN A 234 15.75 -5.34 6.98
CA ASN A 234 16.40 -5.13 8.28
C ASN A 234 16.96 -3.70 8.43
N ALA A 235 17.11 -2.94 7.32
CA ALA A 235 17.52 -1.54 7.36
C ALA A 235 16.53 -0.64 8.11
N SER A 236 15.29 -1.10 8.30
CA SER A 236 14.23 -0.37 9.01
C SER A 236 13.81 -1.00 10.35
N ASP A 237 14.64 -1.86 10.96
CA ASP A 237 14.27 -2.57 12.21
C ASP A 237 13.98 -1.62 13.38
N TYR A 238 14.56 -0.41 13.37
CA TYR A 238 14.29 0.62 14.40
C TYR A 238 13.36 1.73 13.91
N VAL A 239 12.70 1.54 12.74
CA VAL A 239 11.75 2.49 12.16
C VAL A 239 10.35 1.92 12.29
N THR A 240 9.53 2.52 13.18
CA THR A 240 8.14 2.10 13.37
C THR A 240 7.26 3.29 13.74
N GLY A 241 6.00 3.29 13.30
CA GLY A 241 5.02 4.35 13.57
C GLY A 241 5.20 5.61 12.74
N THR A 242 6.10 5.62 11.75
CA THR A 242 6.34 6.78 10.89
C THR A 242 5.43 6.80 9.67
N ALA A 243 5.22 8.00 9.13
CA ALA A 243 4.56 8.23 7.85
C ALA A 243 5.57 8.96 6.93
N ILE A 244 6.05 8.27 5.90
CA ILE A 244 7.12 8.74 5.01
C ILE A 244 6.51 9.29 3.72
N PRO A 245 6.58 10.61 3.46
CA PRO A 245 6.23 11.18 2.17
C PRO A 245 7.20 10.69 1.08
N VAL A 246 6.65 10.24 -0.05
CA VAL A 246 7.38 9.96 -1.29
C VAL A 246 6.64 10.72 -2.40
N ASP A 247 6.91 12.02 -2.51
CA ASP A 247 6.01 12.97 -3.13
C ASP A 247 6.71 14.06 -3.97
N GLY A 248 8.00 13.94 -4.21
CA GLY A 248 8.78 14.92 -4.95
C GLY A 248 8.85 16.30 -4.29
N GLY A 249 8.55 16.39 -2.99
CA GLY A 249 8.51 17.63 -2.21
C GLY A 249 7.14 18.32 -2.21
N TYR A 250 6.09 17.69 -2.74
CA TYR A 250 4.74 18.29 -2.78
C TYR A 250 4.23 18.74 -1.40
N SER A 251 4.52 17.97 -0.35
CA SER A 251 4.00 18.25 1.00
C SER A 251 4.72 19.39 1.74
N ILE A 252 5.91 19.76 1.31
CA ILE A 252 6.70 20.83 1.95
C ILE A 252 6.61 22.18 1.21
N ASN A 253 5.97 22.20 0.06
CA ASN A 253 5.75 23.41 -0.72
C ASN A 253 4.40 24.04 -0.29
N GLY A 254 4.48 25.22 0.35
CA GLY A 254 3.37 25.99 0.90
C GLY A 254 2.60 26.80 -0.11
#